data_c2be749518f46829c6bbed7209ae1f97
#
_entry.id   c2be749518f46829c6bbed7209ae1f97
#
_cell.length_a   1.000
_cell.length_b   1.000
_cell.length_c   1.000
_cell.angle_alpha   90.00
_cell.angle_beta   90.00
_cell.angle_gamma   90.00
#
_symmetry.space_group_name_H-M   'P 1'
#
loop_
_entity.id
_entity.type
_entity.pdbx_description
1 polymer ?
#
loop_
_entity_poly.entity_id
_entity_poly.type
_entity_poly.pdbx_seq_one_letter_code
_entity_poly.pdbx_strand_id
1 'polypeptide(L)'
;MCIRDSSTAAVGAITVGAATWPLINQMNPSADVAALSSIEVDVNDLEPGSQLTVKWLGKPVFIRRRTEEEISAAREVNLEDLPDKSAQNANLKDGDASDKFRTLDENGEWLVMMGVCTHLGCVPLGDAGDFGGWFCPCHGSHYDTAGRIRRGPAPTNLPIPVASLSDDGILKLG
;
A
#
# COMPACT_ATOMS: atom_id res chain seq x y z
N MET A 1 48.15 -9.36 29.39
CA MET A 1 47.03 -10.11 28.77
C MET A 1 47.61 -11.33 28.08
N CYS A 2 47.24 -12.52 28.54
CA CYS A 2 47.81 -13.75 28.03
C CYS A 2 47.15 -14.20 26.72
N ILE A 3 47.92 -14.76 25.79
CA ILE A 3 47.43 -15.31 24.51
C ILE A 3 46.24 -16.23 24.71
N ARG A 4 46.25 -17.02 25.81
CA ARG A 4 45.13 -17.90 26.21
C ARG A 4 43.81 -17.15 26.41
N ASP A 5 43.81 -15.97 27.06
CA ASP A 5 42.61 -15.21 27.38
C ASP A 5 42.02 -14.64 26.11
N SER A 6 42.85 -14.12 25.20
CA SER A 6 42.43 -13.58 23.90
C SER A 6 41.84 -14.70 23.03
N SER A 7 42.47 -15.90 23.00
CA SER A 7 41.93 -17.01 22.22
C SER A 7 40.59 -17.51 22.75
N THR A 8 40.45 -17.61 24.09
CA THR A 8 39.18 -17.98 24.73
C THR A 8 38.07 -16.99 24.45
N ALA A 9 38.39 -15.69 24.54
CA ALA A 9 37.43 -14.65 24.22
C ALA A 9 36.99 -14.69 22.74
N ALA A 10 37.91 -14.90 21.81
CA ALA A 10 37.61 -15.02 20.39
C ALA A 10 36.72 -16.23 20.08
N VAL A 11 37.07 -17.41 20.63
CA VAL A 11 36.25 -18.61 20.46
C VAL A 11 34.88 -18.44 21.10
N GLY A 12 34.80 -17.83 22.29
CA GLY A 12 33.52 -17.49 22.94
C GLY A 12 32.62 -16.59 22.09
N ALA A 13 33.18 -15.53 21.52
CA ALA A 13 32.45 -14.61 20.65
C ALA A 13 31.92 -15.31 19.36
N ILE A 14 32.76 -16.13 18.72
CA ILE A 14 32.37 -16.91 17.54
C ILE A 14 31.26 -17.91 17.88
N THR A 15 31.39 -18.61 19.02
CA THR A 15 30.39 -19.60 19.46
C THR A 15 29.04 -18.94 19.75
N VAL A 16 29.04 -17.79 20.46
CA VAL A 16 27.82 -17.02 20.72
C VAL A 16 27.20 -16.52 19.42
N GLY A 17 27.99 -15.95 18.49
CA GLY A 17 27.53 -15.54 17.18
C GLY A 17 26.92 -16.66 16.36
N ALA A 18 27.60 -17.84 16.32
CA ALA A 18 27.11 -19.00 15.62
C ALA A 18 25.82 -19.59 16.23
N ALA A 19 25.68 -19.54 17.56
CA ALA A 19 24.46 -20.00 18.24
C ALA A 19 23.30 -19.04 18.11
N THR A 20 23.57 -17.72 18.04
CA THR A 20 22.52 -16.68 17.93
C THR A 20 22.04 -16.51 16.50
N TRP A 21 22.90 -16.74 15.49
CA TRP A 21 22.54 -16.56 14.09
C TRP A 21 21.30 -17.34 13.64
N PRO A 22 21.14 -18.64 13.94
CA PRO A 22 19.93 -19.37 13.58
C PRO A 22 18.66 -18.80 14.21
N LEU A 23 18.76 -18.28 15.44
CA LEU A 23 17.62 -17.66 16.14
C LEU A 23 17.19 -16.37 15.47
N ILE A 24 18.13 -15.59 14.96
CA ILE A 24 17.83 -14.36 14.19
C ILE A 24 17.32 -14.75 12.81
N ASN A 25 17.96 -15.72 12.15
CA ASN A 25 17.62 -16.12 10.79
C ASN A 25 16.22 -16.76 10.69
N GLN A 26 15.73 -17.43 11.73
CA GLN A 26 14.36 -17.96 11.75
C GLN A 26 13.28 -16.87 11.80
N MET A 27 13.63 -15.62 12.10
CA MET A 27 12.71 -14.48 12.05
C MET A 27 12.51 -13.97 10.62
N ASN A 28 13.32 -14.38 9.66
CA ASN A 28 13.12 -14.07 8.25
C ASN A 28 11.86 -14.78 7.73
N PRO A 29 11.13 -14.17 6.78
CA PRO A 29 10.02 -14.83 6.13
C PRO A 29 10.42 -16.17 5.54
N SER A 30 9.56 -17.18 5.67
CA SER A 30 9.78 -18.47 5.01
C SER A 30 9.75 -18.32 3.49
N ALA A 31 10.34 -19.26 2.76
CA ALA A 31 10.32 -19.26 1.30
C ALA A 31 8.89 -19.23 0.72
N ASP A 32 7.95 -19.89 1.41
CA ASP A 32 6.52 -19.87 1.02
C ASP A 32 5.90 -18.47 1.18
N VAL A 33 6.21 -17.76 2.27
CA VAL A 33 5.76 -16.38 2.48
C VAL A 33 6.42 -15.44 1.48
N ALA A 34 7.69 -15.63 1.16
CA ALA A 34 8.39 -14.86 0.15
C ALA A 34 7.82 -15.11 -1.26
N ALA A 35 7.45 -16.36 -1.58
CA ALA A 35 6.78 -16.70 -2.84
C ALA A 35 5.37 -16.08 -2.98
N LEU A 36 4.68 -15.86 -1.87
CA LEU A 36 3.37 -15.19 -1.81
C LEU A 36 3.49 -13.66 -1.72
N SER A 37 4.70 -13.11 -1.76
CA SER A 37 4.93 -11.67 -1.65
C SER A 37 4.47 -10.88 -2.90
N SER A 38 4.30 -11.55 -4.03
CA SER A 38 3.75 -10.95 -5.24
C SER A 38 2.57 -11.76 -5.79
N ILE A 39 1.58 -11.05 -6.33
CA ILE A 39 0.45 -11.64 -7.06
C ILE A 39 0.26 -10.91 -8.37
N GLU A 40 -0.24 -11.63 -9.38
CA GLU A 40 -0.63 -11.10 -10.66
C GLU A 40 -2.15 -11.17 -10.80
N VAL A 41 -2.75 -10.10 -11.28
CA VAL A 41 -4.21 -9.96 -11.42
C VAL A 41 -4.49 -9.49 -12.84
N ASP A 42 -5.28 -10.24 -13.59
CA ASP A 42 -5.79 -9.81 -14.89
C ASP A 42 -6.89 -8.76 -14.68
N VAL A 43 -6.70 -7.58 -15.26
CA VAL A 43 -7.64 -6.46 -15.13
C VAL A 43 -8.24 -6.02 -16.48
N ASN A 44 -8.05 -6.81 -17.54
CA ASN A 44 -8.54 -6.50 -18.89
C ASN A 44 -10.06 -6.33 -18.94
N ASP A 45 -10.79 -7.18 -18.21
CA ASP A 45 -12.26 -7.17 -18.20
C ASP A 45 -12.86 -6.16 -17.19
N LEU A 46 -12.01 -5.38 -16.49
CA LEU A 46 -12.52 -4.40 -15.52
C LEU A 46 -13.03 -3.17 -16.26
N GLU A 47 -14.33 -2.92 -16.17
CA GLU A 47 -14.97 -1.76 -16.80
C GLU A 47 -14.67 -0.44 -16.08
N PRO A 48 -14.62 0.71 -16.77
CA PRO A 48 -14.51 2.02 -16.11
C PRO A 48 -15.62 2.21 -15.07
N GLY A 49 -15.27 2.74 -13.90
CA GLY A 49 -16.16 2.88 -12.76
C GLY A 49 -16.31 1.61 -11.91
N SER A 50 -15.66 0.51 -12.29
CA SER A 50 -15.71 -0.74 -11.53
C SER A 50 -14.52 -0.89 -10.59
N GLN A 51 -14.71 -1.66 -9.52
CA GLN A 51 -13.69 -1.99 -8.54
C GLN A 51 -13.58 -3.49 -8.35
N LEU A 52 -12.36 -4.00 -8.43
CA LEU A 52 -12.00 -5.35 -8.01
C LEU A 52 -11.32 -5.28 -6.64
N THR A 53 -11.64 -6.21 -5.76
CA THR A 53 -10.96 -6.35 -4.46
C THR A 53 -10.23 -7.68 -4.41
N VAL A 54 -8.92 -7.62 -4.25
CA VAL A 54 -8.07 -8.81 -4.12
C VAL A 54 -7.45 -8.88 -2.73
N LYS A 55 -7.10 -10.09 -2.28
CA LYS A 55 -6.40 -10.27 -1.01
C LYS A 55 -4.91 -10.42 -1.28
N TRP A 56 -4.10 -9.51 -0.73
CA TRP A 56 -2.64 -9.56 -0.80
C TRP A 56 -2.04 -9.39 0.59
N LEU A 57 -1.11 -10.27 0.96
CA LEU A 57 -0.48 -10.32 2.30
C LEU A 57 -1.49 -10.24 3.46
N GLY A 58 -2.64 -10.92 3.28
CA GLY A 58 -3.71 -10.96 4.29
C GLY A 58 -4.60 -9.73 4.36
N LYS A 59 -4.37 -8.70 3.55
CA LYS A 59 -5.13 -7.44 3.53
C LYS A 59 -5.87 -7.27 2.20
N PRO A 60 -7.03 -6.60 2.17
CA PRO A 60 -7.69 -6.23 0.93
C PRO A 60 -6.90 -5.15 0.19
N VAL A 61 -6.80 -5.28 -1.12
CA VAL A 61 -6.32 -4.26 -2.04
C VAL A 61 -7.44 -3.93 -3.00
N PHE A 62 -7.76 -2.67 -3.14
CA PHE A 62 -8.71 -2.15 -4.09
C PHE A 62 -8.00 -1.82 -5.39
N ILE A 63 -8.52 -2.34 -6.49
CA ILE A 63 -8.11 -2.05 -7.87
C ILE A 63 -9.32 -1.41 -8.52
N ARG A 64 -9.27 -0.13 -8.81
CA ARG A 64 -10.37 0.63 -9.44
C ARG A 64 -9.92 1.15 -10.79
N ARG A 65 -10.71 0.88 -11.80
CA ARG A 65 -10.63 1.56 -13.08
C ARG A 65 -11.54 2.78 -13.03
N ARG A 66 -10.97 3.98 -12.91
CA ARG A 66 -11.71 5.22 -12.70
C ARG A 66 -12.36 5.71 -13.99
N THR A 67 -13.49 6.42 -13.84
CA THR A 67 -14.12 7.18 -14.93
C THR A 67 -13.45 8.56 -15.09
N GLU A 68 -13.71 9.21 -16.23
CA GLU A 68 -13.24 10.58 -16.50
C GLU A 68 -13.75 11.57 -15.44
N GLU A 69 -14.99 11.38 -14.95
CA GLU A 69 -15.57 12.22 -13.90
C GLU A 69 -14.81 12.07 -12.58
N GLU A 70 -14.43 10.84 -12.22
CA GLU A 70 -13.66 10.57 -11.01
C GLU A 70 -12.25 11.15 -11.08
N ILE A 71 -11.62 11.07 -12.26
CA ILE A 71 -10.30 11.64 -12.52
C ILE A 71 -10.35 13.16 -12.44
N SER A 72 -11.33 13.79 -13.10
CA SER A 72 -11.52 15.23 -13.07
C SER A 72 -11.76 15.72 -11.64
N ALA A 73 -12.68 15.10 -10.92
CA ALA A 73 -12.98 15.44 -9.53
C ALA A 73 -11.74 15.31 -8.63
N ALA A 74 -10.89 14.30 -8.85
CA ALA A 74 -9.66 14.14 -8.10
C ALA A 74 -8.63 15.23 -8.41
N ARG A 75 -8.52 15.65 -9.67
CA ARG A 75 -7.58 16.69 -10.14
C ARG A 75 -7.97 18.10 -9.72
N GLU A 76 -9.26 18.35 -9.52
CA GLU A 76 -9.79 19.65 -9.08
C GLU A 76 -9.58 19.92 -7.58
N VAL A 77 -9.23 18.90 -6.80
CA VAL A 77 -9.02 19.05 -5.36
C VAL A 77 -7.78 19.88 -5.09
N ASN A 78 -7.95 20.97 -4.33
CA ASN A 78 -6.83 21.76 -3.85
C ASN A 78 -6.05 20.98 -2.76
N LEU A 79 -4.75 20.82 -2.94
CA LEU A 79 -3.88 20.08 -2.00
C LEU A 79 -3.85 20.71 -0.60
N GLU A 80 -4.07 22.04 -0.51
CA GLU A 80 -4.11 22.72 0.79
C GLU A 80 -5.31 22.29 1.65
N ASP A 81 -6.38 21.82 1.03
CA ASP A 81 -7.59 21.36 1.71
C ASP A 81 -7.49 19.89 2.19
N LEU A 82 -6.39 19.20 1.87
CA LEU A 82 -6.18 17.82 2.26
C LEU A 82 -5.53 17.72 3.66
N PRO A 83 -6.10 16.90 4.56
CA PRO A 83 -5.48 16.60 5.85
C PRO A 83 -4.10 15.96 5.73
N ASP A 84 -3.93 15.04 4.77
CA ASP A 84 -2.64 14.43 4.44
C ASP A 84 -2.21 14.85 3.03
N LYS A 85 -1.09 15.57 2.96
CA LYS A 85 -0.51 16.10 1.71
C LYS A 85 0.49 15.14 1.06
N SER A 86 0.71 13.95 1.62
CA SER A 86 1.61 12.94 1.09
C SER A 86 0.90 12.00 0.14
N ALA A 87 1.58 11.59 -0.94
CA ALA A 87 1.05 10.58 -1.86
C ALA A 87 0.79 9.23 -1.19
N GLN A 88 1.49 8.88 -0.11
CA GLN A 88 1.46 7.55 0.50
C GLN A 88 1.65 6.43 -0.55
N ASN A 89 2.57 6.63 -1.51
CA ASN A 89 2.77 5.75 -2.66
C ASN A 89 4.14 5.06 -2.57
N ALA A 90 4.12 3.75 -2.36
CA ALA A 90 5.33 2.93 -2.23
C ALA A 90 6.15 2.81 -3.53
N ASN A 91 5.60 3.19 -4.68
CA ASN A 91 6.31 3.21 -5.97
C ASN A 91 7.15 4.47 -6.16
N LEU A 92 7.00 5.46 -5.30
CA LEU A 92 7.67 6.76 -5.40
C LEU A 92 8.56 6.98 -4.18
N LYS A 93 9.70 7.63 -4.40
CA LYS A 93 10.56 8.04 -3.30
C LYS A 93 9.97 9.22 -2.52
N ASP A 94 9.38 10.18 -3.24
CA ASP A 94 8.71 11.37 -2.71
C ASP A 94 7.55 11.73 -3.64
N GLY A 95 6.43 12.19 -3.10
CA GLY A 95 5.27 12.64 -3.87
C GLY A 95 4.24 13.33 -2.97
N ASP A 96 3.62 14.38 -3.48
CA ASP A 96 2.48 15.02 -2.84
C ASP A 96 1.18 14.24 -3.15
N ALA A 97 0.08 14.62 -2.50
CA ALA A 97 -1.22 13.98 -2.67
C ALA A 97 -1.94 14.37 -3.97
N SER A 98 -1.26 15.00 -4.94
CA SER A 98 -1.87 15.24 -6.25
C SER A 98 -2.22 13.94 -6.95
N ASP A 99 -3.24 13.98 -7.79
CA ASP A 99 -3.79 12.80 -8.45
C ASP A 99 -2.74 12.00 -9.23
N LYS A 100 -1.84 12.68 -9.94
CA LYS A 100 -0.76 12.06 -10.74
C LYS A 100 0.19 11.16 -9.95
N PHE A 101 0.34 11.40 -8.64
CA PHE A 101 1.18 10.58 -7.77
C PHE A 101 0.39 9.50 -7.03
N ARG A 102 -0.92 9.44 -7.27
CA ARG A 102 -1.82 8.47 -6.64
C ARG A 102 -2.25 7.33 -7.56
N THR A 103 -1.84 7.35 -8.84
CA THR A 103 -2.24 6.37 -9.86
C THR A 103 -1.04 5.63 -10.42
N LEU A 104 -1.27 4.50 -11.09
CA LEU A 104 -0.22 3.71 -11.72
C LEU A 104 0.12 4.18 -13.11
N ASP A 105 -0.81 4.90 -13.75
CA ASP A 105 -0.72 5.38 -15.12
C ASP A 105 -0.81 6.91 -15.20
N GLU A 106 -0.28 7.49 -16.26
CA GLU A 106 -0.30 8.95 -16.48
C GLU A 106 -1.71 9.49 -16.74
N ASN A 107 -2.59 8.67 -17.29
CA ASN A 107 -3.97 9.06 -17.55
C ASN A 107 -4.78 9.17 -16.27
N GLY A 108 -4.39 8.46 -15.23
CA GLY A 108 -5.07 8.45 -13.95
C GLY A 108 -6.21 7.44 -13.88
N GLU A 109 -6.28 6.53 -14.83
CA GLU A 109 -7.34 5.55 -14.94
C GLU A 109 -7.24 4.44 -13.87
N TRP A 110 -6.01 4.03 -13.53
CA TRP A 110 -5.75 2.92 -12.64
C TRP A 110 -5.32 3.36 -11.25
N LEU A 111 -6.25 3.22 -10.30
CA LEU A 111 -6.02 3.46 -8.88
C LEU A 111 -5.91 2.11 -8.16
N VAL A 112 -4.76 1.87 -7.53
CA VAL A 112 -4.52 0.68 -6.72
C VAL A 112 -4.10 1.10 -5.32
N MET A 113 -4.83 0.63 -4.30
CA MET A 113 -4.56 1.05 -2.94
C MET A 113 -4.95 -0.01 -1.92
N MET A 114 -4.34 0.05 -0.76
CA MET A 114 -4.71 -0.80 0.37
C MET A 114 -6.14 -0.46 0.82
N GLY A 115 -7.04 -1.43 0.78
CA GLY A 115 -8.43 -1.29 1.22
C GLY A 115 -8.59 -1.35 2.74
N VAL A 116 -7.70 -0.66 3.47
CA VAL A 116 -7.63 -0.68 4.93
C VAL A 116 -7.59 0.75 5.44
N CYS A 117 -8.64 1.14 6.16
CA CYS A 117 -8.74 2.47 6.77
C CYS A 117 -7.57 2.73 7.71
N THR A 118 -6.90 3.86 7.51
CA THR A 118 -5.69 4.23 8.25
C THR A 118 -5.96 4.65 9.70
N HIS A 119 -7.24 4.73 10.11
CA HIS A 119 -7.59 4.97 11.51
C HIS A 119 -7.32 3.72 12.37
N LEU A 120 -8.12 2.65 12.23
CA LEU A 120 -8.04 1.42 13.03
C LEU A 120 -8.23 0.14 12.20
N GLY A 121 -7.98 0.17 10.90
CA GLY A 121 -7.90 -1.03 10.08
C GLY A 121 -9.22 -1.59 9.53
N CYS A 122 -10.35 -0.88 9.65
CA CYS A 122 -11.60 -1.31 9.02
C CYS A 122 -11.49 -1.24 7.48
N VAL A 123 -12.29 -2.02 6.77
CA VAL A 123 -12.38 -1.98 5.31
C VAL A 123 -13.40 -0.91 4.89
N PRO A 124 -13.00 0.14 4.18
CA PRO A 124 -13.93 1.15 3.68
C PRO A 124 -14.85 0.59 2.58
N LEU A 125 -16.06 1.12 2.51
CA LEU A 125 -17.03 0.84 1.45
C LEU A 125 -16.76 1.74 0.25
N GLY A 126 -16.69 1.16 -0.94
CA GLY A 126 -16.57 1.91 -2.19
C GLY A 126 -17.89 2.56 -2.60
N ASP A 127 -17.81 3.53 -3.50
CA ASP A 127 -18.96 4.31 -4.02
C ASP A 127 -19.82 4.90 -2.89
N ALA A 128 -19.17 5.35 -1.81
CA ALA A 128 -19.83 5.81 -0.60
C ALA A 128 -19.12 7.04 0.01
N GLY A 129 -19.89 7.77 0.82
CA GLY A 129 -19.40 8.98 1.47
C GLY A 129 -19.63 10.24 0.63
N ASP A 130 -19.19 11.39 1.18
CA ASP A 130 -19.53 12.70 0.63
C ASP A 130 -18.62 13.16 -0.52
N PHE A 131 -17.59 12.38 -0.85
CA PHE A 131 -16.54 12.77 -1.82
C PHE A 131 -16.40 11.76 -2.98
N GLY A 132 -17.42 10.93 -3.22
CA GLY A 132 -17.50 10.03 -4.36
C GLY A 132 -16.52 8.86 -4.39
N GLY A 133 -15.76 8.64 -3.31
CA GLY A 133 -14.76 7.59 -3.22
C GLY A 133 -15.15 6.50 -2.22
N TRP A 134 -14.55 6.52 -1.02
CA TRP A 134 -14.76 5.48 -0.02
C TRP A 134 -15.19 6.06 1.33
N PHE A 135 -16.05 5.30 2.00
CA PHE A 135 -16.52 5.62 3.35
C PHE A 135 -16.19 4.49 4.32
N CYS A 136 -15.54 4.83 5.43
CA CYS A 136 -15.31 3.88 6.51
C CYS A 136 -16.41 4.02 7.58
N PRO A 137 -17.35 3.05 7.70
CA PRO A 137 -18.49 3.18 8.59
C PRO A 137 -18.12 3.04 10.07
N CYS A 138 -16.93 2.52 10.39
CA CYS A 138 -16.52 2.30 11.77
C CYS A 138 -16.45 3.60 12.58
N HIS A 139 -15.90 4.67 12.00
CA HIS A 139 -15.73 5.95 12.69
C HIS A 139 -15.93 7.17 11.77
N GLY A 140 -16.49 6.98 10.59
CA GLY A 140 -16.87 8.08 9.70
C GLY A 140 -15.71 8.73 8.95
N SER A 141 -14.70 7.98 8.53
CA SER A 141 -13.67 8.51 7.62
C SER A 141 -14.17 8.48 6.18
N HIS A 142 -14.05 9.61 5.47
CA HIS A 142 -14.41 9.77 4.08
C HIS A 142 -13.17 10.00 3.23
N TYR A 143 -13.06 9.24 2.15
CA TYR A 143 -12.00 9.34 1.17
C TYR A 143 -12.57 9.75 -0.19
N ASP A 144 -11.79 10.47 -0.98
CA ASP A 144 -12.18 10.87 -2.34
C ASP A 144 -11.86 9.80 -3.39
N THR A 145 -12.10 10.13 -4.66
CA THR A 145 -11.90 9.25 -5.83
C THR A 145 -10.43 8.91 -6.12
N ALA A 146 -9.47 9.52 -5.40
CA ALA A 146 -8.05 9.16 -5.40
C ALA A 146 -7.62 8.47 -4.09
N GLY A 147 -8.57 8.07 -3.22
CA GLY A 147 -8.29 7.44 -1.93
C GLY A 147 -7.63 8.37 -0.91
N ARG A 148 -7.77 9.71 -1.07
CA ARG A 148 -7.24 10.68 -0.12
C ARG A 148 -8.26 10.94 0.98
N ILE A 149 -7.77 11.01 2.21
CA ILE A 149 -8.63 11.38 3.36
C ILE A 149 -9.14 12.82 3.20
N ARG A 150 -10.45 13.02 3.34
CA ARG A 150 -11.11 14.30 3.25
C ARG A 150 -11.75 14.71 4.57
N ARG A 151 -12.26 13.75 5.33
CA ARG A 151 -12.90 13.99 6.62
C ARG A 151 -12.88 12.74 7.48
N GLY A 152 -12.83 12.92 8.78
CA GLY A 152 -12.91 11.85 9.78
C GLY A 152 -11.59 11.62 10.51
N PRO A 153 -11.53 10.58 11.35
CA PRO A 153 -10.40 10.37 12.25
C PRO A 153 -9.18 9.68 11.58
N ALA A 154 -9.28 9.24 10.33
CA ALA A 154 -8.15 8.62 9.64
C ALA A 154 -7.03 9.65 9.45
N PRO A 155 -5.77 9.35 9.85
CA PRO A 155 -4.69 10.32 9.83
C PRO A 155 -4.06 10.50 8.45
N THR A 156 -4.15 9.50 7.57
CA THR A 156 -3.47 9.50 6.28
C THR A 156 -4.35 8.99 5.14
N ASN A 157 -3.92 9.29 3.92
CA ASN A 157 -4.47 8.74 2.69
C ASN A 157 -4.35 7.21 2.69
N LEU A 158 -5.21 6.51 1.94
CA LEU A 158 -5.09 5.07 1.76
C LEU A 158 -3.76 4.77 1.04
N PRO A 159 -2.89 3.90 1.59
CA PRO A 159 -1.58 3.66 1.00
C PRO A 159 -1.68 2.95 -0.35
N ILE A 160 -0.80 3.36 -1.28
CA ILE A 160 -0.61 2.68 -2.56
C ILE A 160 0.54 1.70 -2.39
N PRO A 161 0.30 0.38 -2.57
CA PRO A 161 1.33 -0.64 -2.48
C PRO A 161 2.30 -0.57 -3.65
N VAL A 162 3.41 -1.29 -3.57
CA VAL A 162 4.25 -1.55 -4.73
C VAL A 162 3.41 -2.30 -5.75
N ALA A 163 3.22 -1.68 -6.92
CA ALA A 163 2.40 -2.23 -7.99
C ALA A 163 2.89 -1.74 -9.37
N SER A 164 2.67 -2.56 -10.38
CA SER A 164 2.93 -2.20 -11.77
C SER A 164 1.85 -2.79 -12.67
N LEU A 165 1.50 -2.08 -13.72
CA LEU A 165 0.56 -2.53 -14.75
C LEU A 165 1.33 -2.75 -16.04
N SER A 166 1.20 -3.93 -16.63
CA SER A 166 1.78 -4.25 -17.95
C SER A 166 0.87 -3.83 -19.09
N ASP A 167 1.43 -3.69 -20.29
CA ASP A 167 0.66 -3.39 -21.51
C ASP A 167 -0.36 -4.49 -21.85
N ASP A 168 -0.15 -5.71 -21.37
CA ASP A 168 -1.07 -6.84 -21.53
C ASP A 168 -2.23 -6.83 -20.53
N GLY A 169 -2.36 -5.78 -19.72
CA GLY A 169 -3.43 -5.67 -18.72
C GLY A 169 -3.27 -6.59 -17.51
N ILE A 170 -2.03 -6.96 -17.18
CA ILE A 170 -1.71 -7.71 -15.96
C ILE A 170 -1.17 -6.75 -14.90
N LEU A 171 -1.89 -6.64 -13.81
CA LEU A 171 -1.48 -5.91 -12.62
C LEU A 171 -0.67 -6.81 -11.71
N LYS A 172 0.55 -6.42 -11.40
CA LYS A 172 1.40 -7.10 -10.44
C LYS A 172 1.48 -6.28 -9.14
N LEU A 173 1.24 -6.95 -8.01
CA LEU A 173 1.42 -6.42 -6.65
C LEU A 173 2.66 -7.07 -6.00
N GLY A 174 3.57 -6.26 -5.46
CA GLY A 174 4.79 -6.71 -4.77
C GLY A 174 6.02 -6.81 -5.63
#